data_0b9ced91069d165a5e622c9d89cabd75
#
_entry.id   0b9ced91069d165a5e622c9d89cabd75
#
_cell.length_a   1.000
_cell.length_b   1.000
_cell.length_c   1.000
_cell.angle_alpha   90.00
_cell.angle_beta   90.00
_cell.angle_gamma   90.00
#
_symmetry.space_group_name_H-M   'P 1'
#
loop_
_entity.id
_entity.type
_entity.pdbx_description
1 polymer ?
#
loop_
_entity_poly.entity_id
_entity_poly.type
_entity_poly.pdbx_seq_one_letter_code
_entity_poly.pdbx_strand_id
1 'polypeptide(L)'
;MGKTYFVNGDNLERSYKYVLSGFSQWNQLAHAEDWALLAENMGTHLSIDETSIDHEVYVFLTNKDGHGKKKTLIAYVKGLKVADIVEILMKIPDSLRMAVVEVTMDHSDVMHAVVSKVFPNARITIDCFHSVQIVGDAPEEIRMQCKREAVKEEKKEKTIFKKRLLRNAKQRKRYAEKHPKNYKGRKRGRKPMRANAKYVPTTLSNGDTPIDLLRKCRNMLLQSGEKWTDKQKARAKVLFEKYPKIKEAHSLLCSFRAIFKNKTLTPATAKIELHKWYDKVSKSSLREVKAARDTIKLKEEEVLNYFVEFSTNASAESFNSKVKNFRAQLHGVIDVKFFMYRLCCIWG
;
A
#
# COMPACT_ATOMS: atom_id res chain seq x y z
N MET A 1 -29.03 1.70 22.58
CA MET A 1 -30.02 2.66 23.07
C MET A 1 -31.44 2.06 23.24
N GLY A 2 -32.01 1.41 22.24
CA GLY A 2 -33.40 0.92 22.33
C GLY A 2 -33.71 0.07 23.57
N LYS A 3 -32.85 -0.90 23.92
CA LYS A 3 -33.05 -1.77 25.12
C LYS A 3 -32.95 -0.99 26.44
N THR A 4 -32.11 0.05 26.50
CA THR A 4 -31.87 0.84 27.74
C THR A 4 -33.00 1.82 28.01
N TYR A 5 -33.66 2.34 26.98
CA TYR A 5 -34.71 3.34 27.11
C TYR A 5 -36.10 2.84 26.69
N PHE A 6 -36.25 1.51 26.45
CA PHE A 6 -37.50 0.87 26.03
C PHE A 6 -38.11 1.49 24.77
N VAL A 7 -37.26 2.03 23.86
CA VAL A 7 -37.65 2.66 22.59
C VAL A 7 -37.34 1.72 21.45
N ASN A 8 -38.25 1.62 20.49
CA ASN A 8 -37.98 0.89 19.25
C ASN A 8 -36.87 1.62 18.46
N GLY A 9 -35.73 0.94 18.26
CA GLY A 9 -34.54 1.49 17.61
C GLY A 9 -34.81 1.93 16.18
N ASP A 10 -35.59 1.16 15.42
CA ASP A 10 -35.92 1.44 14.01
C ASP A 10 -36.81 2.70 13.89
N ASN A 11 -37.76 2.87 14.82
CA ASN A 11 -38.59 4.05 14.88
C ASN A 11 -37.75 5.29 15.24
N LEU A 12 -36.79 5.15 16.16
CA LEU A 12 -35.90 6.24 16.54
C LEU A 12 -35.00 6.65 15.35
N GLU A 13 -34.43 5.68 14.65
CA GLU A 13 -33.62 5.93 13.45
C GLU A 13 -34.44 6.61 12.36
N ARG A 14 -35.64 6.12 12.09
CA ARG A 14 -36.55 6.72 11.10
C ARG A 14 -36.96 8.13 11.47
N SER A 15 -37.31 8.39 12.72
CA SER A 15 -37.63 9.73 13.21
C SER A 15 -36.42 10.67 13.11
N TYR A 16 -35.24 10.20 13.49
CA TYR A 16 -34.03 10.99 13.32
C TYR A 16 -33.77 11.33 11.85
N LYS A 17 -33.81 10.34 10.96
CA LYS A 17 -33.51 10.52 9.54
C LYS A 17 -34.48 11.51 8.87
N TYR A 18 -35.79 11.30 9.02
CA TYR A 18 -36.77 12.03 8.22
C TYR A 18 -37.35 13.28 8.89
N VAL A 19 -37.22 13.40 10.21
CA VAL A 19 -37.82 14.54 10.95
C VAL A 19 -36.78 15.41 11.60
N LEU A 20 -35.80 14.82 12.33
CA LEU A 20 -34.90 15.59 13.19
C LEU A 20 -33.60 16.01 12.49
N SER A 21 -33.10 15.22 11.53
CA SER A 21 -31.80 15.47 10.93
C SER A 21 -31.76 16.60 9.90
N GLY A 22 -32.89 16.96 9.32
CA GLY A 22 -32.95 17.88 8.18
C GLY A 22 -32.65 17.23 6.82
N PHE A 23 -32.42 15.91 6.79
CA PHE A 23 -32.06 15.17 5.56
C PHE A 23 -33.09 15.36 4.44
N SER A 24 -34.40 15.30 4.76
CA SER A 24 -35.46 15.41 3.77
C SER A 24 -35.55 16.81 3.10
N GLN A 25 -34.95 17.82 3.73
CA GLN A 25 -34.95 19.22 3.25
C GLN A 25 -33.58 19.63 2.68
N TRP A 26 -32.61 18.68 2.65
CA TRP A 26 -31.31 18.99 2.14
C TRP A 26 -31.33 19.27 0.63
N ASN A 27 -30.81 20.41 0.25
CA ASN A 27 -30.87 20.93 -1.13
C ASN A 27 -30.08 20.06 -2.14
N GLN A 28 -29.16 19.22 -1.68
CA GLN A 28 -28.37 18.30 -2.51
C GLN A 28 -28.88 16.85 -2.47
N LEU A 29 -30.06 16.61 -1.87
CA LEU A 29 -30.61 15.25 -1.69
C LEU A 29 -30.81 14.52 -3.03
N ALA A 30 -31.15 15.21 -4.10
CA ALA A 30 -31.45 14.62 -5.41
C ALA A 30 -30.25 13.83 -5.98
N HIS A 31 -29.04 14.36 -5.79
CA HIS A 31 -27.79 13.77 -6.32
C HIS A 31 -26.84 13.30 -5.20
N ALA A 32 -27.32 13.18 -3.97
CA ALA A 32 -26.53 12.85 -2.80
C ALA A 32 -25.77 11.51 -2.87
N GLU A 33 -26.18 10.58 -3.72
CA GLU A 33 -25.45 9.34 -3.96
C GLU A 33 -24.26 9.52 -4.90
N ASP A 34 -24.37 10.49 -5.82
CA ASP A 34 -23.37 10.66 -6.87
C ASP A 34 -22.36 11.75 -6.54
N TRP A 35 -22.81 12.87 -5.96
CA TRP A 35 -21.92 13.97 -5.59
C TRP A 35 -22.58 14.92 -4.59
N ALA A 36 -21.72 15.68 -3.88
CA ALA A 36 -22.10 16.90 -3.21
C ALA A 36 -20.97 17.92 -3.28
N LEU A 37 -21.33 19.20 -3.14
CA LEU A 37 -20.43 20.33 -3.21
C LEU A 37 -20.73 21.34 -2.10
N LEU A 38 -19.70 21.69 -1.32
CA LEU A 38 -19.71 22.63 -0.21
C LEU A 38 -18.65 23.71 -0.49
N ALA A 39 -18.90 24.51 -1.52
CA ALA A 39 -17.92 25.50 -2.02
C ALA A 39 -17.50 26.52 -0.97
N GLU A 40 -18.32 26.76 0.04
CA GLU A 40 -18.03 27.63 1.20
C GLU A 40 -16.88 27.12 2.07
N ASN A 41 -16.49 25.85 1.94
CA ASN A 41 -15.37 25.26 2.67
C ASN A 41 -14.04 25.35 1.91
N MET A 42 -14.02 25.99 0.75
CA MET A 42 -12.80 26.17 -0.03
C MET A 42 -11.72 26.89 0.79
N GLY A 43 -10.49 26.41 0.64
CA GLY A 43 -9.28 27.05 1.16
C GLY A 43 -8.23 27.16 0.07
N THR A 44 -7.05 27.61 0.43
CA THR A 44 -5.92 27.76 -0.51
C THR A 44 -5.06 26.49 -0.62
N HIS A 45 -5.14 25.62 0.37
CA HIS A 45 -4.36 24.34 0.41
C HIS A 45 -5.34 23.17 0.51
N LEU A 46 -5.39 22.40 -0.55
CA LEU A 46 -6.36 21.31 -0.70
C LEU A 46 -5.66 19.94 -0.74
N SER A 47 -6.45 18.90 -0.50
CA SER A 47 -6.05 17.52 -0.76
C SER A 47 -7.15 16.81 -1.55
N ILE A 48 -6.77 15.98 -2.51
CA ILE A 48 -7.69 15.14 -3.27
C ILE A 48 -7.25 13.68 -3.15
N ASP A 49 -8.21 12.80 -2.88
CA ASP A 49 -7.94 11.37 -2.71
C ASP A 49 -9.21 10.55 -2.95
N GLU A 50 -9.06 9.25 -3.18
CA GLU A 50 -10.18 8.33 -3.37
C GLU A 50 -10.35 7.39 -2.18
N THR A 51 -11.60 7.00 -1.92
CA THR A 51 -11.92 5.91 -0.98
C THR A 51 -13.15 5.13 -1.41
N SER A 52 -13.19 3.86 -1.01
CA SER A 52 -14.35 3.00 -1.32
C SER A 52 -15.40 3.08 -0.22
N ILE A 53 -16.65 3.34 -0.63
CA ILE A 53 -17.84 3.32 0.22
C ILE A 53 -18.85 2.40 -0.47
N ASP A 54 -19.31 1.37 0.23
CA ASP A 54 -20.30 0.42 -0.24
C ASP A 54 -20.02 -0.16 -1.65
N HIS A 55 -18.77 -0.64 -1.85
CA HIS A 55 -18.23 -1.19 -3.10
C HIS A 55 -18.08 -0.19 -4.26
N GLU A 56 -18.46 1.05 -4.08
CA GLU A 56 -18.26 2.14 -5.03
C GLU A 56 -17.07 3.01 -4.63
N VAL A 57 -16.41 3.62 -5.60
CA VAL A 57 -15.29 4.53 -5.38
C VAL A 57 -15.78 5.96 -5.41
N TYR A 58 -15.37 6.74 -4.42
CA TYR A 58 -15.65 8.17 -4.32
C TYR A 58 -14.36 8.96 -4.24
N VAL A 59 -14.27 10.02 -5.00
CA VAL A 59 -13.20 11.02 -4.91
C VAL A 59 -13.63 12.08 -3.93
N PHE A 60 -12.78 12.41 -2.96
CA PHE A 60 -12.98 13.45 -1.98
C PHE A 60 -12.01 14.61 -2.22
N LEU A 61 -12.55 15.82 -2.29
CA LEU A 61 -11.78 17.07 -2.22
C LEU A 61 -11.92 17.64 -0.82
N THR A 62 -10.80 17.90 -0.17
CA THR A 62 -10.77 18.36 1.23
C THR A 62 -9.90 19.60 1.39
N ASN A 63 -10.31 20.48 2.30
CA ASN A 63 -9.53 21.63 2.75
C ASN A 63 -8.59 21.20 3.89
N LYS A 64 -7.29 21.39 3.71
CA LYS A 64 -6.26 21.04 4.70
C LYS A 64 -6.40 21.87 5.98
N ASP A 65 -6.83 23.14 5.87
CA ASP A 65 -6.99 24.04 7.01
C ASP A 65 -8.14 23.62 7.95
N GLY A 66 -9.07 22.79 7.46
CA GLY A 66 -10.12 22.19 8.29
C GLY A 66 -9.61 21.15 9.29
N HIS A 67 -8.36 20.66 9.13
CA HIS A 67 -7.70 19.68 10.02
C HIS A 67 -8.57 18.45 10.36
N GLY A 68 -9.43 18.03 9.42
CA GLY A 68 -10.34 16.92 9.60
C GLY A 68 -11.47 17.18 10.59
N LYS A 69 -11.83 18.44 10.81
CA LYS A 69 -12.99 18.91 11.57
C LYS A 69 -14.04 19.45 10.62
N LYS A 70 -14.99 20.21 11.13
CA LYS A 70 -15.97 20.95 10.32
C LYS A 70 -15.25 21.83 9.29
N LYS A 71 -15.82 22.02 8.12
CA LYS A 71 -15.24 22.71 6.95
C LYS A 71 -14.04 21.99 6.31
N THR A 72 -13.82 20.71 6.59
CA THR A 72 -12.80 19.93 5.89
C THR A 72 -13.29 19.41 4.54
N LEU A 73 -14.53 18.92 4.47
CA LEU A 73 -15.10 18.37 3.24
C LEU A 73 -15.56 19.51 2.34
N ILE A 74 -15.02 19.53 1.11
CA ILE A 74 -15.44 20.49 0.06
C ILE A 74 -16.37 19.81 -0.94
N ALA A 75 -15.99 18.62 -1.42
CA ALA A 75 -16.78 17.87 -2.37
C ALA A 75 -16.52 16.38 -2.27
N TYR A 76 -17.48 15.60 -2.69
CA TYR A 76 -17.27 14.22 -3.12
C TYR A 76 -17.94 13.97 -4.47
N VAL A 77 -17.35 13.08 -5.25
CA VAL A 77 -17.90 12.66 -6.55
C VAL A 77 -17.72 11.15 -6.69
N LYS A 78 -18.79 10.46 -7.08
CA LYS A 78 -18.79 9.01 -7.34
C LYS A 78 -18.04 8.69 -8.63
N GLY A 79 -17.19 7.68 -8.60
CA GLY A 79 -16.41 7.20 -9.76
C GLY A 79 -15.10 7.93 -9.97
N LEU A 80 -14.36 7.47 -10.99
CA LEU A 80 -13.01 7.96 -11.34
C LEU A 80 -12.95 8.58 -12.74
N LYS A 81 -14.08 8.85 -13.38
CA LYS A 81 -14.12 9.44 -14.71
C LYS A 81 -13.81 10.94 -14.61
N VAL A 82 -12.70 11.34 -15.24
CA VAL A 82 -12.19 12.72 -15.21
C VAL A 82 -13.26 13.74 -15.60
N ALA A 83 -14.03 13.46 -16.66
CA ALA A 83 -15.06 14.40 -17.14
C ALA A 83 -16.13 14.68 -16.09
N ASP A 84 -16.62 13.64 -15.42
CA ASP A 84 -17.68 13.77 -14.41
C ASP A 84 -17.20 14.52 -13.17
N ILE A 85 -15.96 14.23 -12.73
CA ILE A 85 -15.35 14.94 -11.58
C ILE A 85 -15.13 16.41 -11.92
N VAL A 86 -14.58 16.69 -13.10
CA VAL A 86 -14.34 18.07 -13.58
C VAL A 86 -15.66 18.84 -13.68
N GLU A 87 -16.71 18.26 -14.27
CA GLU A 87 -18.02 18.89 -14.39
C GLU A 87 -18.57 19.36 -13.03
N ILE A 88 -18.44 18.54 -12.01
CA ILE A 88 -18.92 18.89 -10.67
C ILE A 88 -18.03 19.95 -10.02
N LEU A 89 -16.71 19.78 -10.07
CA LEU A 89 -15.80 20.72 -9.45
C LEU A 89 -15.74 22.08 -10.17
N MET A 90 -16.09 22.14 -11.45
CA MET A 90 -16.23 23.41 -12.19
C MET A 90 -17.44 24.24 -11.73
N LYS A 91 -18.36 23.68 -10.95
CA LYS A 91 -19.44 24.45 -10.29
C LYS A 91 -18.91 25.30 -9.11
N ILE A 92 -17.68 25.09 -8.65
CA ILE A 92 -17.00 25.99 -7.71
C ILE A 92 -16.75 27.33 -8.41
N PRO A 93 -17.08 28.47 -7.77
CA PRO A 93 -16.83 29.79 -8.35
C PRO A 93 -15.37 29.98 -8.78
N ASP A 94 -15.15 30.60 -9.93
CA ASP A 94 -13.81 30.81 -10.51
C ASP A 94 -12.86 31.50 -9.55
N SER A 95 -13.34 32.52 -8.83
CA SER A 95 -12.56 33.26 -7.84
C SER A 95 -11.96 32.34 -6.76
N LEU A 96 -12.71 31.32 -6.31
CA LEU A 96 -12.24 30.35 -5.33
C LEU A 96 -11.26 29.35 -5.95
N ARG A 97 -11.55 28.88 -7.18
CA ARG A 97 -10.66 27.93 -7.87
C ARG A 97 -9.29 28.55 -8.20
N MET A 98 -9.29 29.82 -8.65
CA MET A 98 -8.06 30.55 -8.99
C MET A 98 -7.23 30.94 -7.77
N ALA A 99 -7.84 30.98 -6.57
CA ALA A 99 -7.17 31.28 -5.31
C ALA A 99 -6.44 30.09 -4.70
N VAL A 100 -6.62 28.88 -5.25
CA VAL A 100 -5.93 27.67 -4.74
C VAL A 100 -4.45 27.76 -5.05
N VAL A 101 -3.64 27.63 -4.02
CA VAL A 101 -2.17 27.68 -4.08
C VAL A 101 -1.57 26.30 -4.25
N GLU A 102 -2.08 25.30 -3.54
CA GLU A 102 -1.57 23.95 -3.55
C GLU A 102 -2.68 22.90 -3.50
N VAL A 103 -2.50 21.83 -4.28
CA VAL A 103 -3.28 20.58 -4.14
C VAL A 103 -2.34 19.41 -3.95
N THR A 104 -2.49 18.69 -2.82
CA THR A 104 -1.75 17.45 -2.57
C THR A 104 -2.57 16.24 -3.03
N MET A 105 -1.88 15.27 -3.62
CA MET A 105 -2.49 14.05 -4.16
C MET A 105 -1.49 12.90 -4.23
N ASP A 106 -2.00 11.72 -4.52
CA ASP A 106 -1.20 10.54 -4.83
C ASP A 106 -0.67 10.54 -6.28
N HIS A 107 0.07 9.49 -6.69
CA HIS A 107 0.55 9.30 -8.06
C HIS A 107 -0.56 8.96 -9.07
N SER A 108 -1.79 9.42 -8.87
CA SER A 108 -2.93 9.16 -9.76
C SER A 108 -2.93 10.07 -10.98
N ASP A 109 -3.00 9.48 -12.19
CA ASP A 109 -3.12 10.25 -13.43
C ASP A 109 -4.51 10.89 -13.56
N VAL A 110 -5.54 10.23 -13.03
CA VAL A 110 -6.91 10.74 -12.99
C VAL A 110 -6.96 12.02 -12.16
N MET A 111 -6.42 11.98 -10.94
CA MET A 111 -6.41 13.16 -10.04
C MET A 111 -5.57 14.27 -10.64
N HIS A 112 -4.42 13.95 -11.25
CA HIS A 112 -3.59 14.95 -11.93
C HIS A 112 -4.37 15.66 -13.04
N ALA A 113 -5.06 14.91 -13.91
CA ALA A 113 -5.87 15.48 -14.98
C ALA A 113 -7.05 16.33 -14.48
N VAL A 114 -7.67 15.95 -13.34
CA VAL A 114 -8.73 16.74 -12.69
C VAL A 114 -8.15 18.03 -12.14
N VAL A 115 -7.11 17.96 -11.32
CA VAL A 115 -6.51 19.11 -10.64
C VAL A 115 -5.98 20.14 -11.64
N SER A 116 -5.27 19.70 -12.68
CA SER A 116 -4.75 20.59 -13.71
C SER A 116 -5.83 21.36 -14.48
N LYS A 117 -7.03 20.77 -14.64
CA LYS A 117 -8.17 21.44 -15.30
C LYS A 117 -8.94 22.36 -14.37
N VAL A 118 -9.15 21.94 -13.13
CA VAL A 118 -10.03 22.66 -12.18
C VAL A 118 -9.28 23.79 -11.47
N PHE A 119 -8.00 23.58 -11.13
CA PHE A 119 -7.18 24.50 -10.34
C PHE A 119 -5.90 24.89 -11.10
N PRO A 120 -5.99 25.65 -12.20
CA PRO A 120 -4.85 25.89 -13.11
C PRO A 120 -3.70 26.67 -12.47
N ASN A 121 -3.96 27.42 -11.40
CA ASN A 121 -2.93 28.19 -10.66
C ASN A 121 -2.30 27.39 -9.52
N ALA A 122 -2.85 26.22 -9.18
CA ALA A 122 -2.39 25.44 -8.05
C ALA A 122 -1.10 24.67 -8.36
N ARG A 123 -0.17 24.71 -7.43
CA ARG A 123 0.98 23.80 -7.41
C ARG A 123 0.47 22.40 -7.05
N ILE A 124 0.68 21.44 -7.95
CA ILE A 124 0.40 20.04 -7.68
C ILE A 124 1.56 19.46 -6.88
N THR A 125 1.29 18.88 -5.72
CA THR A 125 2.30 18.23 -4.88
C THR A 125 1.95 16.76 -4.70
N ILE A 126 2.82 15.87 -5.19
CA ILE A 126 2.64 14.43 -5.00
C ILE A 126 3.15 14.04 -3.61
N ASP A 127 2.36 13.20 -2.93
CA ASP A 127 2.73 12.71 -1.60
C ASP A 127 4.03 11.90 -1.63
N CYS A 128 4.95 12.33 -0.79
CA CYS A 128 6.25 11.67 -0.66
C CYS A 128 6.15 10.23 -0.13
N PHE A 129 5.13 9.90 0.68
CA PHE A 129 4.93 8.52 1.16
C PHE A 129 4.62 7.56 0.02
N HIS A 130 3.75 7.97 -0.91
CA HIS A 130 3.43 7.18 -2.10
C HIS A 130 4.64 7.06 -3.03
N SER A 131 5.43 8.13 -3.21
CA SER A 131 6.70 8.07 -3.95
C SER A 131 7.67 7.06 -3.32
N VAL A 132 7.80 7.06 -1.99
CA VAL A 132 8.62 6.10 -1.25
C VAL A 132 8.05 4.69 -1.32
N GLN A 133 6.73 4.53 -1.36
CA GLN A 133 6.08 3.24 -1.50
C GLN A 133 6.36 2.61 -2.86
N ILE A 134 6.22 3.37 -3.96
CA ILE A 134 6.54 2.92 -5.33
C ILE A 134 7.96 2.35 -5.40
N VAL A 135 8.94 3.05 -4.83
CA VAL A 135 10.32 2.55 -4.78
C VAL A 135 10.45 1.38 -3.79
N GLY A 136 9.65 1.36 -2.73
CA GLY A 136 9.62 0.29 -1.72
C GLY A 136 9.03 -1.02 -2.20
N ASP A 137 8.20 -1.00 -3.22
CA ASP A 137 7.61 -2.21 -3.81
C ASP A 137 8.64 -3.03 -4.59
N ALA A 138 9.68 -2.39 -5.14
CA ALA A 138 10.72 -3.09 -5.89
C ALA A 138 11.52 -4.13 -5.06
N PRO A 139 12.05 -3.84 -3.85
CA PRO A 139 12.65 -4.87 -2.99
C PRO A 139 11.67 -5.99 -2.60
N GLU A 140 10.39 -5.68 -2.43
CA GLU A 140 9.36 -6.67 -2.09
C GLU A 140 9.09 -7.60 -3.27
N GLU A 141 9.00 -7.07 -4.48
CA GLU A 141 8.84 -7.87 -5.69
C GLU A 141 10.04 -8.81 -5.91
N ILE A 142 11.27 -8.30 -5.80
CA ILE A 142 12.48 -9.11 -5.90
C ILE A 142 12.50 -10.20 -4.82
N ARG A 143 12.14 -9.87 -3.57
CA ARG A 143 12.00 -10.84 -2.48
C ARG A 143 11.00 -11.93 -2.82
N MET A 144 9.86 -11.58 -3.40
CA MET A 144 8.83 -12.53 -3.82
C MET A 144 9.28 -13.40 -4.97
N GLN A 145 10.06 -12.88 -5.92
CA GLN A 145 10.67 -13.66 -7.00
C GLN A 145 11.64 -14.70 -6.40
N CYS A 146 12.57 -14.28 -5.55
CA CYS A 146 13.49 -15.19 -4.85
C CYS A 146 12.74 -16.27 -4.03
N LYS A 147 11.64 -15.91 -3.39
CA LYS A 147 10.80 -16.88 -2.65
C LYS A 147 10.15 -17.91 -3.57
N ARG A 148 9.64 -17.48 -4.73
CA ARG A 148 9.07 -18.41 -5.73
C ARG A 148 10.13 -19.38 -6.24
N GLU A 149 11.35 -18.90 -6.48
CA GLU A 149 12.49 -19.73 -6.88
C GLU A 149 12.85 -20.75 -5.78
N ALA A 150 12.99 -20.30 -4.53
CA ALA A 150 13.29 -21.19 -3.41
C ALA A 150 12.20 -22.28 -3.21
N VAL A 151 10.91 -21.94 -3.41
CA VAL A 151 9.83 -22.94 -3.38
C VAL A 151 9.95 -23.95 -4.52
N LYS A 152 10.32 -23.50 -5.73
CA LYS A 152 10.55 -24.40 -6.88
C LYS A 152 11.73 -25.36 -6.62
N GLU A 153 12.82 -24.84 -6.05
CA GLU A 153 13.99 -25.65 -5.68
C GLU A 153 13.64 -26.69 -4.62
N GLU A 154 12.96 -26.29 -3.55
CA GLU A 154 12.53 -27.25 -2.51
C GLU A 154 11.62 -28.35 -3.06
N LYS A 155 10.70 -28.00 -3.98
CA LYS A 155 9.85 -29.00 -4.66
C LYS A 155 10.68 -29.99 -5.48
N LYS A 156 11.70 -29.51 -6.21
CA LYS A 156 12.63 -30.37 -6.96
C LYS A 156 13.39 -31.31 -6.01
N GLU A 157 13.93 -30.79 -4.92
CA GLU A 157 14.62 -31.58 -3.91
C GLU A 157 13.73 -32.66 -3.30
N LYS A 158 12.51 -32.32 -2.93
CA LYS A 158 11.50 -33.29 -2.43
C LYS A 158 11.20 -34.38 -3.44
N THR A 159 11.14 -34.05 -4.71
CA THR A 159 10.92 -35.04 -5.79
C THR A 159 12.10 -35.97 -5.96
N ILE A 160 13.32 -35.42 -5.95
CA ILE A 160 14.57 -36.21 -6.02
C ILE A 160 14.66 -37.15 -4.80
N PHE A 161 14.34 -36.62 -3.62
CA PHE A 161 14.32 -37.40 -2.38
C PHE A 161 13.33 -38.56 -2.45
N LYS A 162 12.10 -38.34 -2.91
CA LYS A 162 11.10 -39.39 -3.10
C LYS A 162 11.55 -40.46 -4.11
N LYS A 163 12.09 -40.03 -5.27
CA LYS A 163 12.66 -40.96 -6.28
C LYS A 163 13.77 -41.81 -5.70
N ARG A 164 14.65 -41.23 -4.86
CA ARG A 164 15.75 -41.96 -4.19
C ARG A 164 15.22 -42.99 -3.19
N LEU A 165 14.17 -42.64 -2.41
CA LEU A 165 13.53 -43.58 -1.49
C LEU A 165 12.94 -44.79 -2.23
N LEU A 166 12.20 -44.55 -3.32
CA LEU A 166 11.61 -45.60 -4.14
C LEU A 166 12.68 -46.52 -4.77
N ARG A 167 13.76 -45.93 -5.31
CA ARG A 167 14.87 -46.70 -5.88
C ARG A 167 15.52 -47.61 -4.82
N ASN A 168 15.77 -47.04 -3.64
CA ASN A 168 16.37 -47.79 -2.54
C ASN A 168 15.45 -48.92 -2.03
N ALA A 169 14.13 -48.69 -2.01
CA ALA A 169 13.15 -49.70 -1.65
C ALA A 169 13.11 -50.86 -2.66
N LYS A 170 13.09 -50.54 -3.98
CA LYS A 170 13.17 -51.55 -5.04
C LYS A 170 14.44 -52.36 -5.00
N GLN A 171 15.61 -51.74 -4.75
CA GLN A 171 16.89 -52.44 -4.62
C GLN A 171 16.89 -53.41 -3.44
N ARG A 172 16.34 -53.02 -2.28
CA ARG A 172 16.23 -53.88 -1.10
C ARG A 172 15.34 -55.10 -1.37
N LYS A 173 14.19 -54.89 -2.04
CA LYS A 173 13.27 -55.95 -2.40
C LYS A 173 13.98 -56.98 -3.31
N ARG A 174 14.63 -56.53 -4.37
CA ARG A 174 15.38 -57.39 -5.29
C ARG A 174 16.51 -58.14 -4.60
N TYR A 175 17.22 -57.51 -3.65
CA TYR A 175 18.27 -58.17 -2.88
C TYR A 175 17.72 -59.25 -1.95
N ALA A 176 16.62 -58.99 -1.25
CA ALA A 176 15.94 -59.93 -0.39
C ALA A 176 15.43 -61.15 -1.17
N GLU A 177 14.87 -60.94 -2.37
CA GLU A 177 14.43 -62.01 -3.27
C GLU A 177 15.58 -62.92 -3.74
N LYS A 178 16.76 -62.33 -4.05
CA LYS A 178 17.93 -63.08 -4.49
C LYS A 178 18.66 -63.82 -3.37
N HIS A 179 18.52 -63.39 -2.11
CA HIS A 179 19.27 -63.93 -0.96
C HIS A 179 18.34 -64.26 0.23
N PRO A 180 17.34 -65.13 0.05
CA PRO A 180 16.31 -65.38 1.07
C PRO A 180 16.82 -65.96 2.37
N LYS A 181 17.87 -66.83 2.32
CA LYS A 181 18.47 -67.50 3.50
C LYS A 181 19.45 -66.62 4.28
N ASN A 182 20.01 -65.60 3.70
CA ASN A 182 21.08 -64.74 4.28
C ASN A 182 20.66 -63.30 4.54
N TYR A 183 19.41 -62.95 4.30
CA TYR A 183 18.92 -61.60 4.53
C TYR A 183 18.63 -61.33 6.01
N LYS A 184 19.68 -61.17 6.82
CA LYS A 184 19.59 -60.76 8.24
C LYS A 184 19.69 -59.24 8.42
N GLY A 185 19.57 -58.47 7.36
CA GLY A 185 19.82 -57.00 7.37
C GLY A 185 21.31 -56.66 7.43
N ARG A 186 21.68 -55.42 7.14
CA ARG A 186 23.09 -54.97 7.20
C ARG A 186 23.57 -54.84 8.64
N LYS A 187 24.54 -55.68 9.07
CA LYS A 187 25.16 -55.58 10.39
C LYS A 187 26.24 -54.50 10.48
N ARG A 188 26.84 -54.05 9.36
CA ARG A 188 27.90 -53.03 9.29
C ARG A 188 27.66 -52.07 8.11
N GLY A 189 27.95 -50.74 8.31
CA GLY A 189 27.91 -49.71 7.30
C GLY A 189 26.82 -48.64 7.58
N ARG A 190 26.71 -47.65 6.67
CA ARG A 190 25.74 -46.55 6.76
C ARG A 190 24.30 -47.08 6.91
N LYS A 191 23.61 -46.69 7.97
CA LYS A 191 22.20 -47.06 8.21
C LYS A 191 21.35 -46.78 6.97
N PRO A 192 20.59 -47.79 6.45
CA PRO A 192 19.77 -47.57 5.28
C PRO A 192 18.69 -46.54 5.60
N MET A 193 18.40 -45.68 4.63
CA MET A 193 17.33 -44.72 4.72
C MET A 193 15.98 -45.46 4.90
N ARG A 194 15.26 -45.21 5.99
CA ARG A 194 13.96 -45.88 6.26
C ARG A 194 12.95 -45.54 5.17
N ALA A 195 12.06 -46.47 4.83
CA ALA A 195 10.99 -46.23 3.84
C ALA A 195 10.12 -44.98 4.19
N ASN A 196 9.95 -44.71 5.49
CA ASN A 196 9.18 -43.58 6.01
C ASN A 196 10.05 -42.38 6.38
N ALA A 197 11.27 -42.24 5.85
CA ALA A 197 12.12 -41.10 6.10
C ALA A 197 11.42 -39.83 5.59
N LYS A 198 11.29 -38.83 6.44
CA LYS A 198 10.76 -37.51 6.07
C LYS A 198 11.87 -36.69 5.40
N TYR A 199 11.45 -35.91 4.42
CA TYR A 199 12.32 -34.89 3.83
C TYR A 199 12.59 -33.79 4.87
N VAL A 200 13.84 -33.41 5.03
CA VAL A 200 14.26 -32.28 5.85
C VAL A 200 14.88 -31.26 4.91
N PRO A 201 14.35 -30.05 4.83
CA PRO A 201 14.91 -29.00 3.96
C PRO A 201 16.29 -28.57 4.45
N THR A 202 17.12 -28.11 3.54
CA THR A 202 18.43 -27.55 3.86
C THR A 202 18.26 -26.25 4.61
N THR A 203 18.93 -26.11 5.76
CA THR A 203 18.93 -24.89 6.57
C THR A 203 20.17 -24.03 6.31
N LEU A 204 20.03 -22.73 6.47
CA LEU A 204 21.10 -21.74 6.40
C LEU A 204 21.85 -21.63 7.75
N SER A 205 22.91 -20.83 7.80
CA SER A 205 23.75 -20.65 8.98
C SER A 205 22.98 -20.16 10.22
N ASN A 206 21.86 -19.48 10.05
CA ASN A 206 20.99 -19.02 11.12
C ASN A 206 19.87 -20.01 11.49
N GLY A 207 19.86 -21.22 10.93
CA GLY A 207 18.85 -22.24 11.17
C GLY A 207 17.53 -22.07 10.37
N ASP A 208 17.34 -21.00 9.65
CA ASP A 208 16.17 -20.80 8.79
C ASP A 208 16.33 -21.58 7.48
N THR A 209 15.22 -22.07 6.91
CA THR A 209 15.23 -22.49 5.50
C THR A 209 15.24 -21.25 4.59
N PRO A 210 15.65 -21.36 3.31
CA PRO A 210 15.56 -20.22 2.37
C PRO A 210 14.18 -19.59 2.30
N ILE A 211 13.11 -20.39 2.35
CA ILE A 211 11.73 -19.92 2.33
C ILE A 211 11.37 -19.17 3.63
N ASP A 212 11.79 -19.71 4.79
CA ASP A 212 11.54 -19.07 6.08
C ASP A 212 12.31 -17.76 6.22
N LEU A 213 13.56 -17.71 5.78
CA LEU A 213 14.36 -16.51 5.76
C LEU A 213 13.65 -15.40 4.96
N LEU A 214 13.24 -15.69 3.71
CA LEU A 214 12.56 -14.74 2.85
C LEU A 214 11.19 -14.30 3.39
N ARG A 215 10.47 -15.19 4.10
CA ARG A 215 9.21 -14.86 4.77
C ARG A 215 9.42 -13.91 5.96
N LYS A 216 10.36 -14.24 6.84
CA LYS A 216 10.64 -13.49 8.08
C LYS A 216 11.28 -12.13 7.83
N CYS A 217 11.91 -11.93 6.66
CA CYS A 217 12.58 -10.67 6.33
C CYS A 217 11.66 -9.58 5.73
N ARG A 218 10.39 -9.88 5.44
CA ARG A 218 9.46 -8.94 4.79
C ARG A 218 9.41 -7.59 5.50
N ASN A 219 8.96 -7.58 6.75
CA ASN A 219 8.76 -6.33 7.51
C ASN A 219 10.09 -5.62 7.82
N MET A 220 11.18 -6.36 7.92
CA MET A 220 12.50 -5.80 8.14
C MET A 220 12.98 -4.96 6.94
N LEU A 221 12.73 -5.42 5.71
CA LEU A 221 13.10 -4.71 4.48
C LEU A 221 12.30 -3.42 4.26
N LEU A 222 11.17 -3.26 4.96
CA LEU A 222 10.42 -1.98 4.98
C LEU A 222 11.08 -0.90 5.84
N GLN A 223 12.12 -1.23 6.59
CA GLN A 223 12.81 -0.32 7.51
C GLN A 223 14.27 -0.11 7.09
N SER A 224 14.87 1.02 7.48
CA SER A 224 16.30 1.22 7.35
C SER A 224 17.07 0.35 8.34
N GLY A 225 18.29 -0.09 7.97
CA GLY A 225 19.12 -0.95 8.80
C GLY A 225 19.46 -0.42 10.19
N GLU A 226 19.43 0.90 10.37
CA GLU A 226 19.62 1.57 11.67
C GLU A 226 18.53 1.20 12.69
N LYS A 227 17.32 0.97 12.22
CA LYS A 227 16.16 0.62 13.08
C LYS A 227 16.06 -0.87 13.37
N TRP A 228 16.98 -1.70 12.85
CA TRP A 228 16.92 -3.13 13.04
C TRP A 228 17.44 -3.54 14.42
N THR A 229 16.75 -4.48 15.04
CA THR A 229 17.24 -5.19 16.23
C THR A 229 18.46 -6.05 15.86
N ASP A 230 19.26 -6.46 16.84
CA ASP A 230 20.44 -7.29 16.58
C ASP A 230 20.08 -8.63 15.95
N LYS A 231 18.94 -9.22 16.31
CA LYS A 231 18.41 -10.44 15.64
C LYS A 231 18.06 -10.17 14.17
N GLN A 232 17.53 -8.99 13.86
CA GLN A 232 17.25 -8.59 12.47
C GLN A 232 18.53 -8.32 11.68
N LYS A 233 19.54 -7.67 12.28
CA LYS A 233 20.85 -7.43 11.66
C LYS A 233 21.55 -8.75 11.33
N ALA A 234 21.56 -9.71 12.26
CA ALA A 234 22.12 -11.05 12.02
C ALA A 234 21.40 -11.76 10.87
N ARG A 235 20.07 -11.69 10.81
CA ARG A 235 19.27 -12.27 9.73
C ARG A 235 19.51 -11.55 8.39
N ALA A 236 19.64 -10.22 8.39
CA ALA A 236 19.97 -9.43 7.22
C ALA A 236 21.31 -9.82 6.60
N LYS A 237 22.32 -10.12 7.42
CA LYS A 237 23.62 -10.59 6.95
C LYS A 237 23.48 -11.84 6.11
N VAL A 238 22.78 -12.86 6.62
CA VAL A 238 22.52 -14.11 5.91
C VAL A 238 21.68 -13.89 4.65
N LEU A 239 20.67 -13.02 4.73
CA LEU A 239 19.82 -12.69 3.59
C LEU A 239 20.62 -12.04 2.46
N PHE A 240 21.42 -11.04 2.76
CA PHE A 240 22.16 -10.24 1.80
C PHE A 240 23.33 -11.01 1.19
N GLU A 241 23.93 -11.93 1.94
CA GLU A 241 24.93 -12.86 1.43
C GLU A 241 24.32 -13.82 0.40
N LYS A 242 23.16 -14.40 0.70
CA LYS A 242 22.48 -15.34 -0.19
C LYS A 242 21.76 -14.68 -1.37
N TYR A 243 21.22 -13.47 -1.18
CA TYR A 243 20.41 -12.74 -2.16
C TYR A 243 20.93 -11.31 -2.38
N PRO A 244 22.05 -11.13 -3.12
CA PRO A 244 22.67 -9.82 -3.34
C PRO A 244 21.72 -8.80 -4.00
N LYS A 245 20.81 -9.26 -4.87
CA LYS A 245 19.77 -8.40 -5.51
C LYS A 245 18.85 -7.72 -4.48
N ILE A 246 18.49 -8.42 -3.41
CA ILE A 246 17.66 -7.83 -2.33
C ILE A 246 18.47 -6.78 -1.58
N LYS A 247 19.76 -7.01 -1.32
CA LYS A 247 20.66 -6.04 -0.70
C LYS A 247 20.75 -4.76 -1.53
N GLU A 248 20.98 -4.89 -2.82
CA GLU A 248 21.09 -3.77 -3.75
C GLU A 248 19.78 -2.94 -3.78
N ALA A 249 18.64 -3.61 -3.99
CA ALA A 249 17.32 -2.95 -4.02
C ALA A 249 17.01 -2.23 -2.69
N HIS A 250 17.27 -2.87 -1.55
CA HIS A 250 17.09 -2.24 -0.24
C HIS A 250 18.01 -1.03 -0.03
N SER A 251 19.27 -1.09 -0.49
CA SER A 251 20.20 0.04 -0.43
C SER A 251 19.71 1.23 -1.27
N LEU A 252 19.20 0.98 -2.48
CA LEU A 252 18.61 1.99 -3.35
C LEU A 252 17.35 2.61 -2.73
N LEU A 253 16.49 1.82 -2.10
CA LEU A 253 15.34 2.33 -1.36
C LEU A 253 15.76 3.20 -0.17
N CYS A 254 16.75 2.77 0.61
CA CYS A 254 17.25 3.55 1.75
C CYS A 254 17.84 4.90 1.30
N SER A 255 18.57 4.93 0.19
CA SER A 255 19.14 6.16 -0.37
C SER A 255 18.03 7.10 -0.90
N PHE A 256 16.98 6.56 -1.52
CA PHE A 256 15.82 7.36 -1.93
C PHE A 256 15.09 7.97 -0.72
N ARG A 257 14.81 7.17 0.29
CA ARG A 257 14.20 7.65 1.55
C ARG A 257 15.00 8.75 2.24
N ALA A 258 16.32 8.67 2.18
CA ALA A 258 17.19 9.68 2.80
C ALA A 258 16.98 11.07 2.19
N ILE A 259 16.68 11.17 0.89
CA ILE A 259 16.36 12.44 0.22
C ILE A 259 15.13 13.07 0.88
N PHE A 260 14.02 12.34 0.98
CA PHE A 260 12.75 12.86 1.53
C PHE A 260 12.76 13.09 3.04
N LYS A 261 13.65 12.43 3.77
CA LYS A 261 13.86 12.68 5.20
C LYS A 261 14.61 13.96 5.49
N ASN A 262 15.41 14.43 4.55
CA ASN A 262 16.22 15.62 4.73
C ASN A 262 15.36 16.88 4.57
N LYS A 263 15.02 17.51 5.67
CA LYS A 263 14.21 18.73 5.74
C LYS A 263 14.99 20.01 5.46
N THR A 264 16.28 19.92 5.17
CA THR A 264 17.12 21.09 4.78
C THR A 264 17.20 21.28 3.28
N LEU A 265 16.68 20.33 2.48
CA LEU A 265 16.69 20.41 1.04
C LEU A 265 15.64 21.40 0.54
N THR A 266 16.03 22.19 -0.45
CA THR A 266 15.14 22.98 -1.30
C THR A 266 14.77 22.17 -2.55
N PRO A 267 13.74 22.53 -3.33
CA PRO A 267 13.42 21.83 -4.59
C PRO A 267 14.64 21.68 -5.52
N ALA A 268 15.46 22.74 -5.66
CA ALA A 268 16.64 22.71 -6.50
C ALA A 268 17.73 21.74 -6.01
N THR A 269 18.01 21.73 -4.71
CA THR A 269 19.00 20.80 -4.12
C THR A 269 18.47 19.38 -4.07
N ALA A 270 17.18 19.19 -3.82
CA ALA A 270 16.52 17.88 -3.88
C ALA A 270 16.56 17.28 -5.28
N LYS A 271 16.39 18.10 -6.33
CA LYS A 271 16.54 17.67 -7.72
C LYS A 271 17.93 17.10 -8.01
N ILE A 272 18.98 17.75 -7.51
CA ILE A 272 20.37 17.27 -7.66
C ILE A 272 20.53 15.89 -6.98
N GLU A 273 20.03 15.73 -5.75
CA GLU A 273 20.13 14.45 -5.03
C GLU A 273 19.29 13.34 -5.70
N LEU A 274 18.12 13.70 -6.23
CA LEU A 274 17.25 12.79 -6.96
C LEU A 274 17.92 12.31 -8.26
N HIS A 275 18.57 13.20 -9.01
CA HIS A 275 19.32 12.85 -10.22
C HIS A 275 20.52 11.95 -9.89
N LYS A 276 21.25 12.20 -8.80
CA LYS A 276 22.29 11.28 -8.33
C LYS A 276 21.73 9.88 -8.02
N TRP A 277 20.51 9.82 -7.50
CA TRP A 277 19.84 8.56 -7.27
C TRP A 277 19.44 7.89 -8.59
N TYR A 278 18.94 8.64 -9.58
CA TYR A 278 18.66 8.10 -10.93
C TYR A 278 19.90 7.48 -11.57
N ASP A 279 21.05 8.12 -11.44
CA ASP A 279 22.32 7.61 -11.96
C ASP A 279 22.74 6.30 -11.28
N LYS A 280 22.53 6.18 -9.96
CA LYS A 280 22.77 4.93 -9.23
C LYS A 280 21.86 3.81 -9.74
N VAL A 281 20.55 4.10 -9.92
CA VAL A 281 19.58 3.14 -10.44
C VAL A 281 19.89 2.74 -11.88
N SER A 282 20.37 3.66 -12.70
CA SER A 282 20.73 3.40 -14.11
C SER A 282 21.83 2.36 -14.24
N LYS A 283 22.79 2.35 -13.31
CA LYS A 283 23.89 1.38 -13.22
C LYS A 283 23.46 0.01 -12.67
N SER A 284 22.29 -0.07 -12.03
CA SER A 284 21.73 -1.32 -11.51
C SER A 284 21.21 -2.21 -12.63
N SER A 285 21.22 -3.53 -12.40
CA SER A 285 20.58 -4.51 -13.29
C SER A 285 19.11 -4.78 -12.93
N LEU A 286 18.59 -4.18 -11.85
CA LEU A 286 17.27 -4.47 -11.28
C LEU A 286 16.18 -3.74 -12.06
N ARG A 287 15.36 -4.49 -12.82
CA ARG A 287 14.27 -3.96 -13.63
C ARG A 287 13.20 -3.28 -12.79
N GLU A 288 12.87 -3.85 -11.65
CA GLU A 288 11.85 -3.40 -10.72
C GLU A 288 12.18 -2.00 -10.19
N VAL A 289 13.44 -1.76 -9.82
CA VAL A 289 13.88 -0.45 -9.34
C VAL A 289 13.94 0.57 -10.48
N LYS A 290 14.31 0.15 -11.71
CA LYS A 290 14.29 1.02 -12.89
C LYS A 290 12.86 1.44 -13.23
N ALA A 291 11.89 0.55 -13.18
CA ALA A 291 10.48 0.88 -13.40
C ALA A 291 9.98 1.89 -12.36
N ALA A 292 10.29 1.69 -11.08
CA ALA A 292 9.96 2.65 -10.02
C ALA A 292 10.60 4.02 -10.28
N ARG A 293 11.88 4.08 -10.66
CA ARG A 293 12.56 5.32 -11.06
C ARG A 293 11.83 6.03 -12.20
N ASP A 294 11.45 5.30 -13.23
CA ASP A 294 10.80 5.87 -14.41
C ASP A 294 9.44 6.47 -14.06
N THR A 295 8.67 5.81 -13.16
CA THR A 295 7.43 6.36 -12.62
C THR A 295 7.65 7.66 -11.87
N ILE A 296 8.67 7.74 -11.02
CA ILE A 296 9.02 8.98 -10.29
C ILE A 296 9.46 10.08 -11.26
N LYS A 297 10.28 9.73 -12.27
CA LYS A 297 10.80 10.67 -13.25
C LYS A 297 9.72 11.31 -14.14
N LEU A 298 8.64 10.57 -14.42
CA LEU A 298 7.50 11.09 -15.21
C LEU A 298 6.79 12.27 -14.52
N LYS A 299 6.83 12.33 -13.19
CA LYS A 299 6.18 13.36 -12.36
C LYS A 299 7.19 14.05 -11.45
N GLU A 300 8.42 14.26 -11.94
CA GLU A 300 9.53 14.75 -11.13
C GLU A 300 9.25 16.12 -10.50
N GLU A 301 8.65 17.03 -11.25
CA GLU A 301 8.34 18.38 -10.75
C GLU A 301 7.33 18.35 -9.61
N GLU A 302 6.26 17.58 -9.75
CA GLU A 302 5.22 17.42 -8.73
C GLU A 302 5.76 16.70 -7.48
N VAL A 303 6.70 15.78 -7.66
CA VAL A 303 7.40 15.11 -6.55
C VAL A 303 8.34 16.07 -5.83
N LEU A 304 9.02 16.94 -6.58
CA LEU A 304 9.93 17.96 -6.02
C LEU A 304 9.19 19.10 -5.32
N ASN A 305 7.92 19.36 -5.68
CA ASN A 305 7.09 20.35 -5.01
C ASN A 305 6.89 20.06 -3.51
N TYR A 306 7.05 18.80 -3.08
CA TYR A 306 7.10 18.45 -1.66
C TYR A 306 8.13 19.29 -0.87
N PHE A 307 9.27 19.63 -1.46
CA PHE A 307 10.34 20.36 -0.77
C PHE A 307 10.09 21.88 -0.67
N VAL A 308 8.97 22.38 -1.19
CA VAL A 308 8.59 23.80 -1.01
C VAL A 308 8.05 24.02 0.41
N GLU A 309 7.10 23.19 0.86
CA GLU A 309 6.43 23.34 2.15
C GLU A 309 6.37 22.01 2.95
N PHE A 310 7.02 20.96 2.43
CA PHE A 310 6.98 19.62 2.97
C PHE A 310 5.54 19.06 3.14
N SER A 311 4.66 19.50 2.26
CA SER A 311 3.25 19.12 2.23
C SER A 311 3.08 17.64 1.90
N THR A 312 2.16 16.98 2.60
CA THR A 312 1.81 15.56 2.39
C THR A 312 0.31 15.41 2.21
N ASN A 313 -0.12 14.26 1.71
CA ASN A 313 -1.53 13.90 1.60
C ASN A 313 -2.12 13.35 2.92
N ALA A 314 -1.38 13.44 4.04
CA ALA A 314 -1.80 12.94 5.35
C ALA A 314 -3.16 13.48 5.82
N SER A 315 -3.55 14.70 5.37
CA SER A 315 -4.87 15.26 5.64
C SER A 315 -5.99 14.43 4.99
N ALA A 316 -5.84 14.08 3.71
CA ALA A 316 -6.79 13.24 3.00
C ALA A 316 -6.81 11.80 3.54
N GLU A 317 -5.64 11.21 3.82
CA GLU A 317 -5.57 9.88 4.44
C GLU A 317 -6.27 9.84 5.81
N SER A 318 -6.05 10.88 6.63
CA SER A 318 -6.73 11.03 7.93
C SER A 318 -8.24 11.16 7.75
N PHE A 319 -8.69 11.97 6.78
CA PHE A 319 -10.09 12.11 6.45
C PHE A 319 -10.70 10.78 5.99
N ASN A 320 -10.08 10.09 5.06
CA ASN A 320 -10.49 8.77 4.59
C ASN A 320 -10.58 7.74 5.73
N SER A 321 -9.65 7.79 6.67
CA SER A 321 -9.69 6.95 7.88
C SER A 321 -10.88 7.28 8.76
N LYS A 322 -11.25 8.56 8.91
CA LYS A 322 -12.45 8.98 9.65
C LYS A 322 -13.73 8.50 8.98
N VAL A 323 -13.83 8.60 7.65
CA VAL A 323 -14.96 8.09 6.87
C VAL A 323 -15.09 6.57 7.06
N LYS A 324 -14.00 5.83 6.96
CA LYS A 324 -13.98 4.38 7.20
C LYS A 324 -14.38 4.01 8.62
N ASN A 325 -13.90 4.74 9.62
CA ASN A 325 -14.28 4.52 11.03
C ASN A 325 -15.76 4.85 11.28
N PHE A 326 -16.27 5.92 10.69
CA PHE A 326 -17.68 6.28 10.78
C PHE A 326 -18.58 5.19 10.16
N ARG A 327 -18.20 4.67 8.99
CA ARG A 327 -18.86 3.51 8.38
C ARG A 327 -18.84 2.28 9.30
N ALA A 328 -17.70 2.00 9.93
CA ALA A 328 -17.58 0.85 10.84
C ALA A 328 -18.47 0.98 12.08
N GLN A 329 -18.61 2.20 12.63
CA GLN A 329 -19.54 2.48 13.76
C GLN A 329 -21.01 2.25 13.40
N LEU A 330 -21.36 2.41 12.12
CA LEU A 330 -22.71 2.17 11.60
C LEU A 330 -22.91 0.70 11.15
N HIS A 331 -21.94 -0.18 11.37
CA HIS A 331 -21.94 -1.57 10.90
C HIS A 331 -22.17 -1.73 9.37
N GLY A 332 -21.77 -0.74 8.60
CA GLY A 332 -21.92 -0.68 7.13
C GLY A 332 -22.69 0.53 6.66
N VAL A 333 -23.03 0.55 5.38
CA VAL A 333 -23.85 1.59 4.75
C VAL A 333 -25.05 0.89 4.11
N ILE A 334 -26.26 1.11 4.68
CA ILE A 334 -27.51 0.61 4.12
C ILE A 334 -28.11 1.66 3.19
N ASP A 335 -28.01 2.93 3.57
CA ASP A 335 -28.53 4.09 2.83
C ASP A 335 -27.38 5.05 2.53
N VAL A 336 -26.90 4.98 1.29
CA VAL A 336 -25.76 5.78 0.83
C VAL A 336 -26.07 7.27 0.89
N LYS A 337 -27.26 7.69 0.47
CA LYS A 337 -27.64 9.12 0.47
C LYS A 337 -27.62 9.71 1.88
N PHE A 338 -28.17 8.97 2.85
CA PHE A 338 -28.18 9.42 4.23
C PHE A 338 -26.78 9.37 4.86
N PHE A 339 -25.98 8.37 4.52
CA PHE A 339 -24.59 8.32 4.94
C PHE A 339 -23.79 9.52 4.44
N MET A 340 -23.89 9.86 3.15
CA MET A 340 -23.21 11.00 2.53
C MET A 340 -23.69 12.34 3.11
N TYR A 341 -24.99 12.48 3.35
CA TYR A 341 -25.53 13.63 4.05
C TYR A 341 -24.87 13.82 5.42
N ARG A 342 -24.74 12.75 6.19
CA ARG A 342 -24.09 12.78 7.51
C ARG A 342 -22.60 13.16 7.43
N LEU A 343 -21.88 12.72 6.38
CA LEU A 343 -20.51 13.17 6.12
C LEU A 343 -20.48 14.69 5.93
N CYS A 344 -21.40 15.24 5.13
CA CYS A 344 -21.53 16.69 4.93
C CYS A 344 -21.86 17.42 6.25
N CYS A 345 -22.73 16.88 7.10
CA CYS A 345 -23.07 17.50 8.37
C CYS A 345 -21.90 17.50 9.37
N ILE A 346 -21.06 16.46 9.35
CA ILE A 346 -19.96 16.29 10.33
C ILE A 346 -18.72 17.07 9.90
N TRP A 347 -18.39 17.06 8.61
CA TRP A 347 -17.12 17.59 8.09
C TRP A 347 -17.29 18.68 7.03
N GLY A 348 -18.50 18.99 6.65
CA GLY A 348 -18.87 20.10 5.77
C GLY A 348 -19.01 21.45 6.47
#